data_9d8fe4293a6f4e56448087054d239aa6
#
_entry.id   9d8fe4293a6f4e56448087054d239aa6
#
_cell.length_a   1.000
_cell.length_b   1.000
_cell.length_c   1.000
_cell.angle_alpha   90.00
_cell.angle_beta   90.00
_cell.angle_gamma   90.00
#
_symmetry.space_group_name_H-M   'P 1'
#
loop_
_entity.id
_entity.type
_entity.pdbx_description
1 polymer ?
#
loop_
_entity_poly.entity_id
_entity_poly.type
_entity_poly.pdbx_seq_one_letter_code
_entity_poly.pdbx_strand_id
1 'polypeptide(L)'
;VIYELSREFRFDAAHTLQRTVDVEPSRRIHGHSYRAEVVVRGRPDPKTGMIIDLSLFDQALEEARDGLDHRFLDEVKDLGPTTIENLSSWIWRKVAPVCPNLWRVTVRRDSDTGACSFYGSESMQ
;
A
#
# COMPACT_ATOMS: atom_id res chain seq x y z
N VAL A 1 -22.57 -14.30 3.69
CA VAL A 1 -21.50 -14.18 4.66
C VAL A 1 -20.24 -13.70 3.97
N ILE A 2 -19.70 -12.60 4.45
CA ILE A 2 -18.52 -11.98 3.86
C ILE A 2 -17.39 -12.01 4.87
N TYR A 3 -16.22 -12.38 4.38
CA TYR A 3 -15.00 -12.38 5.19
C TYR A 3 -14.03 -11.35 4.69
N GLU A 4 -13.24 -10.80 5.59
CA GLU A 4 -12.06 -10.01 5.26
C GLU A 4 -10.82 -10.80 5.63
N LEU A 5 -9.85 -10.74 4.74
CA LEU A 5 -8.54 -11.33 4.97
C LEU A 5 -7.50 -10.25 4.71
N SER A 6 -6.61 -10.07 5.67
CA SER A 6 -5.60 -9.01 5.57
C SER A 6 -4.19 -9.56 5.72
N ARG A 7 -3.26 -8.89 5.05
CA ARG A 7 -1.83 -9.15 5.16
C ARG A 7 -1.12 -7.81 5.27
N GLU A 8 -0.01 -7.81 5.95
CA GLU A 8 0.84 -6.63 6.08
C GLU A 8 2.22 -6.90 5.51
N PHE A 9 2.84 -5.85 4.97
CA PHE A 9 4.27 -5.87 4.72
C PHE A 9 4.89 -4.57 5.19
N ARG A 10 6.19 -4.62 5.45
CA ARG A 10 6.95 -3.46 5.89
C ARG A 10 8.01 -3.14 4.85
N PHE A 11 8.29 -1.85 4.71
CA PHE A 11 9.37 -1.41 3.83
C PHE A 11 10.00 -0.13 4.40
N ASP A 12 11.28 0.02 4.14
CA ASP A 12 12.03 1.21 4.50
C ASP A 12 12.40 1.94 3.22
N ALA A 13 12.13 3.24 3.17
CA ALA A 13 12.38 4.00 1.96
C ALA A 13 12.71 5.44 2.29
N ALA A 14 13.45 6.08 1.39
CA ALA A 14 13.80 7.48 1.48
C ALA A 14 12.93 8.30 0.55
N HIS A 15 12.74 9.55 0.89
CA HIS A 15 11.99 10.47 0.04
C HIS A 15 12.29 11.94 0.38
N THR A 16 11.82 12.82 -0.50
CA THR A 16 11.66 14.23 -0.21
C THR A 16 10.19 14.60 -0.38
N LEU A 17 9.78 15.72 0.18
CA LEU A 17 8.39 16.15 0.08
C LEU A 17 8.32 17.66 -0.01
N GLN A 18 7.55 18.18 -0.98
CA GLN A 18 7.26 19.58 -1.11
C GLN A 18 6.05 19.93 -0.24
N ARG A 19 6.24 20.86 0.69
CA ARG A 19 5.21 21.24 1.65
C ARG A 19 5.10 22.75 1.75
N THR A 20 3.95 23.23 2.23
CA THR A 20 3.73 24.65 2.54
C THR A 20 4.19 25.02 3.96
N VAL A 21 4.29 24.03 4.84
CA VAL A 21 4.85 24.16 6.20
C VAL A 21 6.00 23.20 6.34
N ASP A 22 6.96 23.51 7.23
CA ASP A 22 8.16 22.70 7.46
C ASP A 22 8.88 22.37 6.14
N VAL A 23 9.04 23.40 5.29
CA VAL A 23 9.54 23.24 3.92
C VAL A 23 10.93 22.64 3.90
N GLU A 24 11.87 23.21 4.68
CA GLU A 24 13.27 22.79 4.65
C GLU A 24 13.48 21.36 5.12
N PRO A 25 12.94 20.92 6.28
CA PRO A 25 13.08 19.53 6.70
C PRO A 25 12.49 18.56 5.70
N SER A 26 11.35 18.91 5.07
CA SER A 26 10.67 18.02 4.12
C SER A 26 11.42 17.88 2.80
N ARG A 27 12.14 18.92 2.38
CA ARG A 27 12.94 18.91 1.14
C ARG A 27 14.19 18.08 1.25
N ARG A 28 14.70 17.88 2.45
CA ARG A 28 15.90 17.06 2.65
C ARG A 28 15.51 15.60 2.43
N ILE A 29 16.45 14.84 1.87
CA ILE A 29 16.28 13.40 1.76
C ILE A 29 16.25 12.83 3.16
N HIS A 30 15.19 12.12 3.48
CA HIS A 30 15.04 11.45 4.76
C HIS A 30 14.28 10.15 4.56
N GLY A 31 14.33 9.27 5.53
CA GLY A 31 13.74 7.95 5.43
C GLY A 31 12.69 7.68 6.48
N HIS A 32 11.83 6.75 6.16
CA HIS A 32 10.81 6.24 7.07
C HIS A 32 10.73 4.74 6.97
N SER A 33 10.29 4.12 8.06
CA SER A 33 9.80 2.74 8.03
C SER A 33 8.29 2.80 7.86
N TYR A 34 7.81 2.11 6.84
CA TYR A 34 6.40 2.07 6.48
C TYR A 34 5.81 0.70 6.75
N ARG A 35 4.51 0.69 6.98
CA ARG A 35 3.73 -0.53 7.07
C ARG A 35 2.54 -0.40 6.14
N ALA A 36 2.34 -1.40 5.30
CA ALA A 36 1.19 -1.47 4.41
C ALA A 36 0.33 -2.65 4.80
N GLU A 37 -0.96 -2.38 4.99
CA GLU A 37 -1.97 -3.42 5.22
C GLU A 37 -2.83 -3.52 3.98
N VAL A 38 -2.97 -4.74 3.46
CA VAL A 38 -3.76 -5.01 2.26
C VAL A 38 -4.90 -5.95 2.63
N VAL A 39 -6.12 -5.55 2.32
CA VAL A 39 -7.34 -6.27 2.72
C VAL A 39 -8.10 -6.68 1.47
N VAL A 40 -8.47 -7.96 1.42
CA VAL A 40 -9.43 -8.50 0.45
C VAL A 40 -10.69 -8.89 1.18
N ARG A 41 -11.84 -8.75 0.52
CA ARG A 41 -13.15 -9.14 1.06
C ARG A 41 -13.86 -10.04 0.07
N GLY A 42 -14.59 -10.99 0.59
CA GLY A 42 -15.36 -11.85 -0.29
C GLY A 42 -15.99 -13.02 0.44
N ARG A 43 -16.64 -13.84 -0.37
CA ARG A 43 -17.21 -15.09 0.09
C ARG A 43 -16.25 -16.22 -0.29
N PRO A 44 -15.99 -17.17 0.62
CA PRO A 44 -15.12 -18.28 0.29
C PRO A 44 -15.72 -19.11 -0.85
N ASP A 45 -14.86 -19.61 -1.71
CA ASP A 45 -15.24 -20.62 -2.69
C ASP A 45 -15.72 -21.85 -1.95
N PRO A 46 -16.91 -22.41 -2.29
CA PRO A 46 -17.45 -23.58 -1.57
C PRO A 46 -16.55 -24.80 -1.62
N LYS A 47 -15.75 -24.93 -2.67
CA LYS A 47 -14.90 -26.12 -2.84
C LYS A 47 -13.58 -26.00 -2.11
N THR A 48 -12.99 -24.81 -2.11
CA THR A 48 -11.65 -24.60 -1.54
C THR A 48 -11.69 -23.97 -0.15
N GLY A 49 -12.78 -23.27 0.18
CA GLY A 49 -12.89 -22.52 1.42
C GLY A 49 -12.07 -21.21 1.42
N MET A 50 -11.56 -20.80 0.26
CA MET A 50 -10.68 -19.65 0.16
C MET A 50 -11.36 -18.46 -0.51
N ILE A 51 -11.13 -17.25 0.05
CA ILE A 51 -11.48 -15.99 -0.61
C ILE A 51 -10.50 -15.74 -1.76
N ILE A 52 -9.23 -16.02 -1.50
CA ILE A 52 -8.13 -15.90 -2.45
C ILE A 52 -7.08 -16.94 -2.07
N ASP A 53 -6.35 -17.43 -3.03
CA ASP A 53 -5.19 -18.27 -2.76
C ASP A 53 -4.11 -17.43 -2.07
N LEU A 54 -3.69 -17.86 -0.87
CA LEU A 54 -2.71 -17.10 -0.09
C LEU A 54 -1.35 -16.98 -0.76
N SER A 55 -0.96 -17.98 -1.55
CA SER A 55 0.31 -17.92 -2.29
C SER A 55 0.29 -16.82 -3.34
N LEU A 56 -0.82 -16.68 -4.06
CA LEU A 56 -1.00 -15.60 -5.03
C LEU A 56 -1.03 -14.24 -4.35
N PHE A 57 -1.72 -14.16 -3.22
CA PHE A 57 -1.81 -12.93 -2.45
C PHE A 57 -0.44 -12.49 -1.96
N ASP A 58 0.29 -13.41 -1.32
CA ASP A 58 1.62 -13.12 -0.78
C ASP A 58 2.60 -12.75 -1.89
N GLN A 59 2.53 -13.39 -3.04
CA GLN A 59 3.39 -13.04 -4.18
C GLN A 59 3.11 -11.64 -4.69
N ALA A 60 1.85 -11.25 -4.80
CA ALA A 60 1.49 -9.90 -5.22
C ALA A 60 2.01 -8.85 -4.25
N LEU A 61 1.91 -9.12 -2.94
CA LEU A 61 2.41 -8.21 -1.92
C LEU A 61 3.93 -8.10 -1.96
N GLU A 62 4.63 -9.20 -2.17
CA GLU A 62 6.09 -9.21 -2.26
C GLU A 62 6.57 -8.40 -3.46
N GLU A 63 5.90 -8.52 -4.60
CA GLU A 63 6.23 -7.73 -5.78
C GLU A 63 6.02 -6.23 -5.54
N ALA A 64 4.93 -5.86 -4.86
CA ALA A 64 4.69 -4.47 -4.49
C ALA A 64 5.77 -3.97 -3.53
N ARG A 65 6.12 -4.77 -2.53
CA ARG A 65 7.17 -4.44 -1.57
C ARG A 65 8.51 -4.22 -2.26
N ASP A 66 8.87 -5.10 -3.19
CA ASP A 66 10.15 -5.01 -3.90
C ASP A 66 10.28 -3.73 -4.73
N GLY A 67 9.17 -3.17 -5.15
CA GLY A 67 9.16 -1.90 -5.87
C GLY A 67 9.35 -0.68 -4.99
N LEU A 68 9.27 -0.84 -3.68
CA LEU A 68 9.32 0.27 -2.72
C LEU A 68 10.47 0.13 -1.72
N ASP A 69 10.78 -1.09 -1.28
CA ASP A 69 11.72 -1.33 -0.20
C ASP A 69 13.14 -0.97 -0.60
N HIS A 70 13.81 -0.20 0.25
CA HIS A 70 15.17 0.30 0.01
C HIS A 70 15.28 1.13 -1.27
N ARG A 71 14.20 1.82 -1.64
CA ARG A 71 14.16 2.70 -2.80
C ARG A 71 14.13 4.15 -2.38
N PHE A 72 14.56 5.01 -3.29
CA PHE A 72 14.29 6.44 -3.21
C PHE A 72 12.94 6.68 -3.90
N LEU A 73 11.92 6.98 -3.11
CA LEU A 73 10.54 7.00 -3.60
C LEU A 73 10.31 8.06 -4.67
N ASP A 74 11.08 9.15 -4.66
CA ASP A 74 10.99 10.19 -5.68
C ASP A 74 11.29 9.65 -7.08
N GLU A 75 12.00 8.53 -7.18
CA GLU A 75 12.36 7.91 -8.45
C GLU A 75 11.43 6.74 -8.83
N VAL A 76 10.47 6.40 -7.99
CA VAL A 76 9.55 5.29 -8.28
C VAL A 76 8.55 5.73 -9.35
N LYS A 77 8.51 4.96 -10.43
CA LYS A 77 7.64 5.25 -11.57
C LYS A 77 6.18 5.23 -11.17
N ASP A 78 5.43 6.23 -11.65
CA ASP A 78 3.98 6.35 -11.47
C ASP A 78 3.54 6.57 -10.01
N LEU A 79 4.47 6.89 -9.11
CA LEU A 79 4.13 7.20 -7.74
C LEU A 79 3.67 8.65 -7.56
N GLY A 80 4.35 9.58 -8.25
CA GLY A 80 4.10 11.01 -8.06
C GLY A 80 4.66 11.52 -6.75
N PRO A 81 4.08 12.58 -6.18
CA PRO A 81 4.47 13.05 -4.86
C PRO A 81 4.44 11.92 -3.85
N THR A 82 5.47 11.84 -3.02
CA THR A 82 5.75 10.64 -2.21
C THR A 82 5.04 10.68 -0.86
N THR A 83 3.73 10.86 -0.90
CA THR A 83 2.85 10.89 0.26
C THR A 83 2.34 9.50 0.59
N ILE A 84 1.82 9.31 1.80
CA ILE A 84 1.18 8.04 2.16
C ILE A 84 -0.09 7.81 1.34
N GLU A 85 -0.74 8.88 0.89
CA GLU A 85 -1.89 8.79 -0.01
C GLU A 85 -1.49 8.14 -1.33
N ASN A 86 -0.44 8.66 -1.96
CA ASN A 86 0.02 8.12 -3.23
C ASN A 86 0.64 6.73 -3.08
N LEU A 87 1.30 6.46 -1.95
CA LEU A 87 1.80 5.11 -1.67
C LEU A 87 0.66 4.11 -1.60
N SER A 88 -0.43 4.44 -0.93
CA SER A 88 -1.57 3.53 -0.81
C SER A 88 -2.21 3.25 -2.17
N SER A 89 -2.37 4.26 -3.02
CA SER A 89 -2.94 4.05 -4.35
C SER A 89 -1.97 3.32 -5.29
N TRP A 90 -0.68 3.56 -5.16
CA TRP A 90 0.33 2.85 -5.95
C TRP A 90 0.33 1.35 -5.62
N ILE A 91 0.31 1.02 -4.33
CA ILE A 91 0.23 -0.39 -3.89
C ILE A 91 -1.06 -1.03 -4.42
N TRP A 92 -2.18 -0.31 -4.33
CA TRP A 92 -3.44 -0.78 -4.89
C TRP A 92 -3.30 -1.18 -6.36
N ARG A 93 -2.71 -0.28 -7.18
CA ARG A 93 -2.56 -0.54 -8.61
C ARG A 93 -1.65 -1.73 -8.91
N LYS A 94 -0.69 -2.01 -8.04
CA LYS A 94 0.19 -3.18 -8.21
C LYS A 94 -0.50 -4.48 -7.82
N VAL A 95 -1.36 -4.45 -6.83
CA VAL A 95 -1.99 -5.65 -6.28
C VAL A 95 -3.31 -6.00 -6.99
N ALA A 96 -4.07 -4.99 -7.40
CA ALA A 96 -5.40 -5.17 -7.95
C ALA A 96 -5.49 -6.15 -9.13
N PRO A 97 -4.54 -6.18 -10.08
CA PRO A 97 -4.63 -7.13 -11.19
C PRO A 97 -4.63 -8.59 -10.77
N VAL A 98 -4.06 -8.90 -9.62
CA VAL A 98 -3.99 -10.28 -9.10
C VAL A 98 -5.10 -10.54 -8.09
N CYS A 99 -5.62 -9.50 -7.44
CA CYS A 99 -6.60 -9.60 -6.35
C CYS A 99 -7.89 -8.88 -6.73
N PRO A 100 -8.80 -9.50 -7.49
CA PRO A 100 -10.03 -8.82 -7.94
C PRO A 100 -10.96 -8.43 -6.81
N ASN A 101 -10.82 -9.05 -5.64
CA ASN A 101 -11.63 -8.73 -4.46
C ASN A 101 -10.88 -7.82 -3.46
N LEU A 102 -9.88 -7.08 -3.95
CA LEU A 102 -9.17 -6.09 -3.15
C LEU A 102 -10.14 -5.04 -2.62
N TRP A 103 -10.08 -4.79 -1.32
CA TRP A 103 -11.01 -3.89 -0.65
C TRP A 103 -10.35 -2.61 -0.15
N ARG A 104 -9.17 -2.72 0.46
CA ARG A 104 -8.55 -1.58 1.12
C ARG A 104 -7.03 -1.76 1.17
N VAL A 105 -6.30 -0.68 0.96
CA VAL A 105 -4.87 -0.60 1.24
C VAL A 105 -4.66 0.55 2.23
N THR A 106 -4.03 0.27 3.35
CA THR A 106 -3.72 1.25 4.39
C THR A 106 -2.21 1.36 4.54
N VAL A 107 -1.69 2.57 4.51
CA VAL A 107 -0.26 2.84 4.70
C VAL A 107 -0.07 3.70 5.93
N ARG A 108 0.91 3.33 6.76
CA ARG A 108 1.33 4.10 7.93
C ARG A 108 2.85 4.17 7.99
N ARG A 109 3.32 5.24 8.61
CA ARG A 109 4.73 5.37 9.00
C ARG A 109 4.85 4.97 10.46
N ASP A 110 5.91 4.24 10.82
CA ASP A 110 6.10 3.80 12.21
C ASP A 110 6.29 4.98 13.18
N SER A 111 6.80 6.09 12.68
CA SER A 111 7.02 7.31 13.48
C SER A 111 5.76 8.17 13.66
N ASP A 112 4.65 7.78 13.05
CA ASP A 112 3.42 8.57 13.04
C ASP A 112 2.29 7.74 13.63
N THR A 113 1.29 8.42 14.19
CA THR A 113 0.10 7.76 14.73
C THR A 113 -1.02 7.64 13.71
N GLY A 114 -0.89 8.31 12.55
CA GLY A 114 -1.91 8.31 11.52
C GLY A 114 -1.77 7.19 10.51
N ALA A 115 -2.81 7.03 9.71
CA ALA A 115 -2.83 6.07 8.63
C ALA A 115 -3.65 6.65 7.48
N CYS A 116 -3.30 6.22 6.27
CA CYS A 116 -4.07 6.58 5.08
C CYS A 116 -4.61 5.31 4.44
N SER A 117 -5.91 5.28 4.20
CA SER A 117 -6.56 4.13 3.57
C SER A 117 -7.13 4.51 2.22
N PHE A 118 -6.91 3.65 1.24
CA PHE A 118 -7.42 3.81 -0.12
C PHE A 118 -8.33 2.63 -0.45
N TYR A 119 -9.50 2.95 -1.00
CA TYR A 119 -10.55 1.97 -1.30
C TYR A 119 -10.80 1.79 -2.80
N GLY A 120 -9.92 2.33 -3.63
CA GLY A 120 -10.10 2.32 -5.07
C GLY A 120 -10.87 3.53 -5.58
N SER A 121 -10.70 3.86 -6.85
CA SER A 121 -11.23 5.10 -7.41
C SER A 121 -12.76 5.16 -7.41
N GLU A 122 -13.45 4.01 -7.46
CA GLU A 122 -14.89 3.97 -7.50
C GLU A 122 -15.57 4.04 -6.13
N SER A 123 -14.82 3.82 -5.05
CA SER A 123 -15.37 3.83 -3.71
C SER A 123 -15.81 5.22 -3.26
N MET A 124 -15.41 6.25 -3.98
CA MET A 124 -15.78 7.64 -3.68
C MET A 124 -17.11 8.06 -4.28
N GLN A 125 -17.77 7.20 -5.02
CA GLN A 125 -18.99 7.54 -5.74
C GLN A 125 -20.24 6.98 -5.09
#